data_4964c4f249b218ffade1f3c8e2babb4a
#
_entry.id   4964c4f249b218ffade1f3c8e2babb4a
#
_cell.length_a   1.000
_cell.length_b   1.000
_cell.length_c   1.000
_cell.angle_alpha   90.00
_cell.angle_beta   90.00
_cell.angle_gamma   90.00
#
_symmetry.space_group_name_H-M   'P 1'
#
loop_
_entity.id
_entity.type
_entity.pdbx_description
1 polymer ?
#
loop_
_entity_poly.entity_id
_entity_poly.type
_entity_poly.pdbx_seq_one_letter_code
_entity_poly.pdbx_strand_id
1 'polypeptide(L)'
;FDAVGGESNALTAKEHTCYYARVLDDDAPMAVDVITDMVTNALLDPAHLEQERGVILEEIAMDQDDPTDVAFENFVEQLMGENPLGRPIGGTPQEITEVPRDAVWEHYKRYYTPDRLVISAAGSLDHSTMVRLVLEALTRYGWNLQEGVAPAPRRVRTDSGIVPLSELREVEKGFEQTNIVMGCPSIIAGDDRRYAMSVLTSAFGAGMSSRLFQEIREKRGLAYSTFAFSGAYSDAGYFGMYAGCLPAKTEQVREVMGYEFDKLAAAGITEEELTKVRGQLAGSTVLGSEDSGSRMSRLGRAELDSGLFTSTDELLEKIRAVSLEEVRDLAAYLGQQQMITTIVR
;
A
#
# COMPACT_ATOMS: atom_id res chain seq x y z
N PHE A 1 6.50 20.56 15.91
CA PHE A 1 7.56 19.78 15.26
C PHE A 1 8.62 20.67 14.62
N ASP A 2 8.25 21.68 13.85
CA ASP A 2 9.19 22.58 13.16
C ASP A 2 10.24 23.21 14.09
N ALA A 3 9.85 23.56 15.34
CA ALA A 3 10.75 24.19 16.30
C ALA A 3 11.93 23.29 16.73
N VAL A 4 11.80 21.98 16.59
CA VAL A 4 12.83 20.97 16.89
C VAL A 4 13.42 20.32 15.63
N GLY A 5 13.03 20.80 14.45
CA GLY A 5 13.43 20.21 13.16
C GLY A 5 12.89 18.80 12.95
N GLY A 6 11.77 18.47 13.58
CA GLY A 6 11.08 17.21 13.46
C GLY A 6 10.13 17.18 12.26
N GLU A 7 9.89 15.99 11.74
CA GLU A 7 8.91 15.73 10.69
C GLU A 7 7.67 15.06 11.29
N SER A 8 6.48 15.46 10.84
CA SER A 8 5.23 14.79 11.21
C SER A 8 4.28 14.76 10.02
N ASN A 9 3.52 13.67 9.91
CA ASN A 9 2.53 13.52 8.86
C ASN A 9 1.49 12.46 9.26
N ALA A 10 0.47 12.30 8.43
CA ALA A 10 -0.52 11.25 8.54
C ALA A 10 -0.67 10.52 7.19
N LEU A 11 -1.07 9.25 7.27
CA LEU A 11 -1.33 8.40 6.11
C LEU A 11 -2.66 7.68 6.32
N THR A 12 -3.54 7.77 5.33
CA THR A 12 -4.73 6.92 5.24
C THR A 12 -4.54 5.86 4.17
N ALA A 13 -4.61 4.59 4.57
CA ALA A 13 -4.60 3.45 3.67
C ALA A 13 -5.99 2.81 3.62
N LYS A 14 -6.18 1.81 2.76
CA LYS A 14 -7.47 1.10 2.63
C LYS A 14 -7.94 0.44 3.94
N GLU A 15 -7.02 0.03 4.81
CA GLU A 15 -7.34 -0.76 6.00
C GLU A 15 -6.85 -0.15 7.32
N HIS A 16 -6.08 0.93 7.30
CA HIS A 16 -5.59 1.62 8.50
C HIS A 16 -5.31 3.10 8.24
N THR A 17 -5.28 3.87 9.33
CA THR A 17 -4.76 5.26 9.36
C THR A 17 -3.56 5.30 10.28
N CYS A 18 -2.53 6.02 9.92
CA CYS A 18 -1.29 6.17 10.69
C CYS A 18 -0.97 7.65 10.89
N TYR A 19 -0.71 8.05 12.12
CA TYR A 19 -0.14 9.36 12.48
C TYR A 19 1.29 9.10 12.94
N TYR A 20 2.26 9.81 12.41
CA TYR A 20 3.65 9.55 12.74
C TYR A 20 4.47 10.82 12.84
N ALA A 21 5.56 10.72 13.59
CA ALA A 21 6.58 11.75 13.68
C ALA A 21 7.98 11.15 13.67
N ARG A 22 8.94 11.92 13.20
CA ARG A 22 10.38 11.63 13.24
C ARG A 22 11.08 12.81 13.88
N VAL A 23 11.72 12.57 15.00
CA VAL A 23 12.38 13.59 15.84
C VAL A 23 13.72 13.07 16.35
N LEU A 24 14.53 13.94 16.95
CA LEU A 24 15.67 13.51 17.75
C LEU A 24 15.18 12.75 18.99
N ASP A 25 16.03 11.91 19.56
CA ASP A 25 15.70 11.08 20.73
C ASP A 25 15.31 11.92 21.97
N ASP A 26 15.95 13.07 22.17
CA ASP A 26 15.61 14.02 23.24
C ASP A 26 14.19 14.59 23.10
N ASP A 27 13.65 14.66 21.87
CA ASP A 27 12.33 15.21 21.57
C ASP A 27 11.22 14.13 21.52
N ALA A 28 11.57 12.85 21.73
CA ALA A 28 10.60 11.76 21.71
C ALA A 28 9.43 11.96 22.70
N PRO A 29 9.62 12.49 23.93
CA PRO A 29 8.50 12.77 24.84
C PRO A 29 7.49 13.77 24.27
N MET A 30 7.96 14.82 23.60
CA MET A 30 7.10 15.81 22.93
C MET A 30 6.35 15.17 21.76
N ALA A 31 7.03 14.36 20.92
CA ALA A 31 6.39 13.69 19.79
C ALA A 31 5.28 12.74 20.25
N VAL A 32 5.51 11.96 21.32
CA VAL A 32 4.48 11.09 21.91
C VAL A 32 3.29 11.89 22.41
N ASP A 33 3.54 13.01 23.12
CA ASP A 33 2.47 13.85 23.66
C ASP A 33 1.62 14.44 22.54
N VAL A 34 2.22 15.06 21.52
CA VAL A 34 1.51 15.69 20.40
C VAL A 34 0.73 14.67 19.58
N ILE A 35 1.33 13.55 19.18
CA ILE A 35 0.60 12.53 18.39
C ILE A 35 -0.55 11.93 19.22
N THR A 36 -0.34 11.69 20.50
CA THR A 36 -1.41 11.19 21.38
C THR A 36 -2.56 12.18 21.48
N ASP A 37 -2.27 13.47 21.68
CA ASP A 37 -3.32 14.52 21.71
C ASP A 37 -4.12 14.57 20.40
N MET A 38 -3.43 14.58 19.27
CA MET A 38 -4.07 14.58 17.93
C MET A 38 -5.04 13.41 17.76
N VAL A 39 -4.65 12.20 18.19
CA VAL A 39 -5.46 10.99 18.02
C VAL A 39 -6.61 10.91 19.01
N THR A 40 -6.41 11.38 20.27
CA THR A 40 -7.38 11.17 21.35
C THR A 40 -8.33 12.34 21.58
N ASN A 41 -7.94 13.56 21.20
CA ASN A 41 -8.67 14.80 21.48
C ASN A 41 -9.02 15.60 20.22
N ALA A 42 -9.21 14.95 19.09
CA ALA A 42 -9.60 15.64 17.87
C ALA A 42 -10.88 16.49 18.12
N LEU A 43 -10.80 17.79 17.88
CA LEU A 43 -11.91 18.72 18.12
C LEU A 43 -12.96 18.64 17.02
N LEU A 44 -12.54 18.39 15.78
CA LEU A 44 -13.38 18.44 14.59
C LEU A 44 -14.25 19.71 14.60
N ASP A 45 -13.59 20.84 14.86
CA ASP A 45 -14.25 22.15 14.88
C ASP A 45 -14.92 22.42 13.53
N PRO A 46 -16.19 22.87 13.49
CA PRO A 46 -16.90 23.08 12.23
C PRO A 46 -16.19 24.01 11.24
N ALA A 47 -15.55 25.08 11.73
CA ALA A 47 -14.86 26.03 10.84
C ALA A 47 -13.60 25.42 10.25
N HIS A 48 -12.84 24.67 11.04
CA HIS A 48 -11.65 23.94 10.56
C HIS A 48 -12.04 22.80 9.61
N LEU A 49 -13.16 22.12 9.87
CA LEU A 49 -13.66 21.08 8.97
C LEU A 49 -14.01 21.65 7.58
N GLU A 50 -14.65 22.82 7.52
CA GLU A 50 -14.96 23.46 6.24
C GLU A 50 -13.68 23.92 5.50
N GLN A 51 -12.67 24.37 6.23
CA GLN A 51 -11.37 24.67 5.64
C GLN A 51 -10.70 23.42 5.07
N GLU A 52 -10.67 22.33 5.85
CA GLU A 52 -10.11 21.04 5.45
C GLU A 52 -10.84 20.42 4.26
N ARG A 53 -12.17 20.56 4.22
CA ARG A 53 -12.96 20.17 3.05
C ARG A 53 -12.46 20.81 1.76
N GLY A 54 -12.11 22.09 1.80
CA GLY A 54 -11.48 22.79 0.67
C GLY A 54 -10.14 22.18 0.27
N VAL A 55 -9.30 21.87 1.24
CA VAL A 55 -7.99 21.24 1.00
C VAL A 55 -8.16 19.86 0.35
N ILE A 56 -9.03 19.01 0.88
CA ILE A 56 -9.30 17.66 0.33
C ILE A 56 -9.82 17.75 -1.12
N LEU A 57 -10.68 18.71 -1.43
CA LEU A 57 -11.17 18.89 -2.81
C LEU A 57 -10.05 19.30 -3.77
N GLU A 58 -9.10 20.14 -3.31
CA GLU A 58 -7.90 20.47 -4.10
C GLU A 58 -6.96 19.25 -4.26
N GLU A 59 -6.78 18.44 -3.23
CA GLU A 59 -6.02 17.17 -3.31
C GLU A 59 -6.64 16.22 -4.34
N ILE A 60 -7.96 16.00 -4.29
CA ILE A 60 -8.66 15.19 -5.29
C ILE A 60 -8.48 15.76 -6.70
N ALA A 61 -8.49 17.08 -6.86
CA ALA A 61 -8.26 17.71 -8.15
C ALA A 61 -6.83 17.47 -8.63
N MET A 62 -5.82 17.54 -7.76
CA MET A 62 -4.43 17.22 -8.08
C MET A 62 -4.26 15.76 -8.52
N ASP A 63 -4.87 14.81 -7.80
CA ASP A 63 -4.84 13.38 -8.16
C ASP A 63 -5.51 13.15 -9.53
N GLN A 64 -6.59 13.89 -9.84
CA GLN A 64 -7.26 13.81 -11.14
C GLN A 64 -6.45 14.45 -12.29
N ASP A 65 -5.47 15.28 -12.01
CA ASP A 65 -4.52 15.85 -12.98
C ASP A 65 -3.28 14.95 -13.19
N ASP A 66 -3.00 13.99 -12.30
CA ASP A 66 -1.93 13.01 -12.49
C ASP A 66 -2.43 11.78 -13.27
N PRO A 67 -1.91 11.54 -14.49
CA PRO A 67 -2.36 10.43 -15.33
C PRO A 67 -2.08 9.05 -14.71
N THR A 68 -1.06 8.93 -13.86
CA THR A 68 -0.73 7.66 -13.19
C THR A 68 -1.73 7.38 -12.09
N ASP A 69 -2.07 8.37 -11.27
CA ASP A 69 -3.05 8.23 -10.19
C ASP A 69 -4.43 7.90 -10.75
N VAL A 70 -4.86 8.61 -11.81
CA VAL A 70 -6.11 8.31 -12.53
C VAL A 70 -6.10 6.87 -13.07
N ALA A 71 -4.99 6.39 -13.63
CA ALA A 71 -4.90 5.03 -14.14
C ALA A 71 -5.00 3.98 -13.03
N PHE A 72 -4.31 4.20 -11.90
CA PHE A 72 -4.35 3.27 -10.76
C PHE A 72 -5.69 3.27 -10.04
N GLU A 73 -6.31 4.42 -9.81
CA GLU A 73 -7.64 4.48 -9.20
C GLU A 73 -8.69 3.74 -10.04
N ASN A 74 -8.74 4.02 -11.36
CA ASN A 74 -9.65 3.35 -12.27
C ASN A 74 -9.39 1.84 -12.38
N PHE A 75 -8.12 1.43 -12.35
CA PHE A 75 -7.74 0.02 -12.33
C PHE A 75 -8.22 -0.68 -11.06
N VAL A 76 -7.98 -0.10 -9.89
CA VAL A 76 -8.37 -0.70 -8.61
C VAL A 76 -9.88 -0.77 -8.49
N GLU A 77 -10.61 0.27 -8.87
CA GLU A 77 -12.08 0.26 -8.91
C GLU A 77 -12.61 -0.83 -9.86
N GLN A 78 -12.10 -0.88 -11.09
CA GLN A 78 -12.49 -1.86 -12.10
C GLN A 78 -12.23 -3.30 -11.63
N LEU A 79 -11.07 -3.53 -11.04
CA LEU A 79 -10.64 -4.85 -10.58
C LEU A 79 -11.43 -5.33 -9.36
N MET A 80 -11.57 -4.45 -8.35
CA MET A 80 -12.21 -4.78 -7.08
C MET A 80 -13.74 -4.94 -7.20
N GLY A 81 -14.36 -4.38 -8.23
CA GLY A 81 -15.79 -4.49 -8.45
C GLY A 81 -16.59 -3.94 -7.28
N GLU A 82 -17.46 -4.74 -6.71
CA GLU A 82 -18.31 -4.36 -5.57
C GLU A 82 -17.57 -4.37 -4.21
N ASN A 83 -16.32 -4.86 -4.17
CA ASN A 83 -15.56 -4.89 -2.93
C ASN A 83 -15.22 -3.46 -2.46
N PRO A 84 -15.45 -3.10 -1.18
CA PRO A 84 -15.16 -1.76 -0.65
C PRO A 84 -13.72 -1.27 -0.84
N LEU A 85 -12.76 -2.17 -1.01
CA LEU A 85 -11.35 -1.83 -1.32
C LEU A 85 -11.20 -1.14 -2.69
N GLY A 86 -12.19 -1.24 -3.58
CA GLY A 86 -12.22 -0.52 -4.86
C GLY A 86 -12.47 0.99 -4.71
N ARG A 87 -13.05 1.46 -3.62
CA ARG A 87 -13.37 2.87 -3.42
C ARG A 87 -12.11 3.72 -3.29
N PRO A 88 -12.08 4.93 -3.89
CA PRO A 88 -10.96 5.86 -3.67
C PRO A 88 -10.81 6.22 -2.19
N ILE A 89 -9.58 6.40 -1.72
CA ILE A 89 -9.30 6.73 -0.31
C ILE A 89 -9.81 8.13 0.02
N GLY A 90 -9.61 9.09 -0.88
CA GLY A 90 -10.08 10.47 -0.73
C GLY A 90 -11.60 10.62 -0.89
N GLY A 91 -12.31 9.57 -1.32
CA GLY A 91 -13.72 9.66 -1.68
C GLY A 91 -13.96 10.38 -3.00
N THR A 92 -15.18 10.86 -3.21
CA THR A 92 -15.55 11.66 -4.38
C THR A 92 -15.76 13.13 -3.99
N PRO A 93 -15.60 14.09 -4.93
CA PRO A 93 -15.88 15.51 -4.64
C PRO A 93 -17.30 15.74 -4.08
N GLN A 94 -18.28 14.96 -4.55
CA GLN A 94 -19.65 15.05 -4.04
C GLN A 94 -19.73 14.58 -2.58
N GLU A 95 -19.17 13.41 -2.26
CA GLU A 95 -19.17 12.87 -0.88
C GLU A 95 -18.46 13.81 0.09
N ILE A 96 -17.30 14.35 -0.31
CA ILE A 96 -16.56 15.31 0.51
C ILE A 96 -17.36 16.59 0.73
N THR A 97 -18.06 17.08 -0.28
CA THR A 97 -18.90 18.29 -0.18
C THR A 97 -20.11 18.06 0.73
N GLU A 98 -20.75 16.89 0.67
CA GLU A 98 -22.03 16.61 1.33
C GLU A 98 -21.89 16.00 2.72
N VAL A 99 -20.75 15.37 3.07
CA VAL A 99 -20.58 14.68 4.36
C VAL A 99 -20.75 15.67 5.52
N PRO A 100 -21.73 15.47 6.43
CA PRO A 100 -21.92 16.39 7.56
C PRO A 100 -20.88 16.15 8.66
N ARG A 101 -20.51 17.19 9.37
CA ARG A 101 -19.56 17.13 10.50
C ARG A 101 -19.94 16.05 11.51
N ASP A 102 -21.20 15.86 11.80
CA ASP A 102 -21.65 14.87 12.78
C ASP A 102 -21.39 13.43 12.32
N ALA A 103 -21.45 13.14 11.02
CA ALA A 103 -21.06 11.83 10.50
C ALA A 103 -19.55 11.57 10.68
N VAL A 104 -18.71 12.58 10.44
CA VAL A 104 -17.26 12.49 10.69
C VAL A 104 -16.98 12.28 12.19
N TRP A 105 -17.71 13.01 13.05
CA TRP A 105 -17.61 12.87 14.50
C TRP A 105 -18.02 11.48 15.00
N GLU A 106 -19.11 10.91 14.48
CA GLU A 106 -19.55 9.56 14.82
C GLU A 106 -18.54 8.50 14.34
N HIS A 107 -17.94 8.70 13.15
CA HIS A 107 -16.87 7.85 12.67
C HIS A 107 -15.66 7.90 13.61
N TYR A 108 -15.20 9.09 13.97
CA TYR A 108 -14.11 9.29 14.92
C TYR A 108 -14.37 8.56 16.23
N LYS A 109 -15.50 8.79 16.89
CA LYS A 109 -15.87 8.13 18.16
C LYS A 109 -15.95 6.61 18.05
N ARG A 110 -16.35 6.09 16.90
CA ARG A 110 -16.51 4.65 16.68
C ARG A 110 -15.18 3.92 16.49
N TYR A 111 -14.23 4.54 15.83
CA TYR A 111 -13.03 3.87 15.38
C TYR A 111 -11.76 4.30 16.11
N TYR A 112 -11.72 5.48 16.68
CA TYR A 112 -10.60 5.96 17.48
C TYR A 112 -10.83 5.58 18.94
N THR A 113 -10.50 4.34 19.27
CA THR A 113 -10.72 3.75 20.60
C THR A 113 -9.46 3.00 21.05
N PRO A 114 -9.21 2.88 22.37
CA PRO A 114 -7.98 2.26 22.91
C PRO A 114 -7.75 0.84 22.42
N ASP A 115 -8.80 0.04 22.22
CA ASP A 115 -8.73 -1.34 21.77
C ASP A 115 -8.35 -1.49 20.27
N ARG A 116 -8.38 -0.39 19.52
CA ARG A 116 -8.01 -0.33 18.10
C ARG A 116 -6.69 0.41 17.83
N LEU A 117 -6.05 0.92 18.88
CA LEU A 117 -4.81 1.66 18.77
C LEU A 117 -3.60 0.74 18.80
N VAL A 118 -2.73 0.86 17.81
CA VAL A 118 -1.39 0.26 17.80
C VAL A 118 -0.37 1.38 17.80
N ILE A 119 0.60 1.31 18.69
CA ILE A 119 1.70 2.26 18.77
C ILE A 119 3.00 1.51 18.47
N SER A 120 3.74 2.01 17.50
CA SER A 120 5.06 1.49 17.14
C SER A 120 6.10 2.60 17.17
N ALA A 121 7.28 2.28 17.64
CA ALA A 121 8.41 3.19 17.68
C ALA A 121 9.71 2.47 17.32
N ALA A 122 10.61 3.17 16.63
CA ALA A 122 11.92 2.63 16.27
C ALA A 122 12.96 3.76 16.25
N GLY A 123 14.15 3.46 16.73
CA GLY A 123 15.28 4.42 16.78
C GLY A 123 16.08 4.29 18.07
N SER A 124 16.67 5.40 18.50
CA SER A 124 17.38 5.53 19.78
C SER A 124 16.35 5.68 20.91
N LEU A 125 15.84 4.57 21.43
CA LEU A 125 14.83 4.56 22.48
C LEU A 125 14.99 3.37 23.42
N ASP A 126 14.54 3.55 24.68
CA ASP A 126 14.32 2.48 25.64
C ASP A 126 12.85 2.09 25.66
N HIS A 127 12.56 0.80 25.53
CA HIS A 127 11.19 0.29 25.46
C HIS A 127 10.35 0.67 26.68
N SER A 128 10.91 0.50 27.88
CA SER A 128 10.19 0.76 29.14
C SER A 128 9.85 2.25 29.28
N THR A 129 10.78 3.10 28.88
CA THR A 129 10.59 4.55 28.86
C THR A 129 9.51 4.94 27.85
N MET A 130 9.53 4.38 26.64
CA MET A 130 8.51 4.64 25.62
C MET A 130 7.13 4.20 26.08
N VAL A 131 6.99 3.00 26.64
CA VAL A 131 5.70 2.52 27.19
C VAL A 131 5.18 3.46 28.28
N ARG A 132 6.05 3.91 29.19
CA ARG A 132 5.65 4.85 30.25
C ARG A 132 5.17 6.19 29.66
N LEU A 133 5.92 6.78 28.73
CA LEU A 133 5.52 8.04 28.07
C LEU A 133 4.15 7.93 27.38
N VAL A 134 3.92 6.84 26.66
CA VAL A 134 2.65 6.58 25.98
C VAL A 134 1.51 6.45 27.00
N LEU A 135 1.67 5.66 28.05
CA LEU A 135 0.64 5.47 29.09
C LEU A 135 0.33 6.76 29.82
N GLU A 136 1.35 7.56 30.15
CA GLU A 136 1.18 8.88 30.76
C GLU A 136 0.39 9.85 29.85
N ALA A 137 0.72 9.88 28.53
CA ALA A 137 0.03 10.71 27.56
C ALA A 137 -1.42 10.27 27.38
N LEU A 138 -1.69 8.99 27.15
CA LEU A 138 -3.05 8.46 27.01
C LEU A 138 -3.92 8.76 28.24
N THR A 139 -3.36 8.58 29.45
CA THR A 139 -4.05 8.88 30.69
C THR A 139 -4.36 10.38 30.84
N ARG A 140 -3.38 11.24 30.47
CA ARG A 140 -3.55 12.71 30.47
C ARG A 140 -4.72 13.15 29.60
N TYR A 141 -4.90 12.52 28.46
CA TYR A 141 -5.94 12.83 27.50
C TYR A 141 -7.22 12.00 27.68
N GLY A 142 -7.39 11.35 28.83
CA GLY A 142 -8.65 10.72 29.23
C GLY A 142 -8.85 9.29 28.74
N TRP A 143 -7.88 8.69 28.04
CA TRP A 143 -7.90 7.29 27.67
C TRP A 143 -7.35 6.43 28.80
N ASN A 144 -8.16 6.16 29.80
CA ASN A 144 -7.80 5.27 30.90
C ASN A 144 -7.81 3.82 30.41
N LEU A 145 -6.63 3.27 30.17
CA LEU A 145 -6.48 1.87 29.83
C LEU A 145 -6.78 1.02 31.07
N GLN A 146 -7.86 0.25 31.02
CA GLN A 146 -8.18 -0.70 32.08
C GLN A 146 -7.42 -2.00 31.85
N GLU A 147 -6.82 -2.56 32.89
CA GLU A 147 -6.22 -3.90 32.83
C GLU A 147 -7.27 -4.92 32.37
N GLY A 148 -6.91 -5.76 31.39
CA GLY A 148 -7.77 -6.83 30.89
C GLY A 148 -8.69 -6.43 29.72
N VAL A 149 -8.64 -5.20 29.20
CA VAL A 149 -9.29 -4.89 27.92
C VAL A 149 -8.48 -5.53 26.80
N ALA A 150 -9.09 -6.52 26.14
CA ALA A 150 -8.46 -7.15 24.98
C ALA A 150 -8.45 -6.19 23.78
N PRO A 151 -7.41 -6.21 22.95
CA PRO A 151 -7.41 -5.52 21.66
C PRO A 151 -8.61 -5.96 20.81
N ALA A 152 -9.13 -5.05 19.99
CA ALA A 152 -10.16 -5.39 19.02
C ALA A 152 -9.68 -6.52 18.11
N PRO A 153 -10.58 -7.45 17.72
CA PRO A 153 -10.22 -8.51 16.80
C PRO A 153 -9.65 -7.93 15.51
N ARG A 154 -8.55 -8.51 15.05
CA ARG A 154 -7.98 -8.17 13.73
C ARG A 154 -8.96 -8.55 12.63
N ARG A 155 -8.82 -7.92 11.47
CA ARG A 155 -9.64 -8.27 10.31
C ARG A 155 -9.50 -9.75 9.98
N VAL A 156 -10.65 -10.39 9.69
CA VAL A 156 -10.66 -11.77 9.24
C VAL A 156 -10.03 -11.83 7.86
N ARG A 157 -9.12 -12.78 7.67
CA ARG A 157 -8.42 -12.99 6.41
C ARG A 157 -9.08 -14.16 5.68
N THR A 158 -10.03 -13.80 4.85
CA THR A 158 -10.74 -14.77 4.00
C THR A 158 -10.90 -14.12 2.64
N ASP A 159 -10.42 -14.80 1.61
CA ASP A 159 -10.58 -14.34 0.23
C ASP A 159 -12.07 -14.15 -0.07
N SER A 160 -12.46 -12.93 -0.40
CA SER A 160 -13.85 -12.59 -0.72
C SER A 160 -14.24 -12.94 -2.16
N GLY A 161 -13.26 -13.34 -2.98
CA GLY A 161 -13.48 -13.67 -4.38
C GLY A 161 -13.93 -12.46 -5.19
N ILE A 162 -13.02 -11.51 -5.45
CA ILE A 162 -13.33 -10.32 -6.26
C ILE A 162 -13.70 -10.68 -7.70
N VAL A 163 -14.71 -9.98 -8.22
CA VAL A 163 -15.18 -10.11 -9.61
C VAL A 163 -15.01 -8.77 -10.29
N PRO A 164 -14.12 -8.66 -11.29
CA PRO A 164 -13.90 -7.41 -12.01
C PRO A 164 -15.16 -6.91 -12.72
N LEU A 165 -15.34 -5.59 -12.80
CA LEU A 165 -16.50 -4.96 -13.45
C LEU A 165 -16.49 -5.14 -14.98
N SER A 166 -15.29 -5.14 -15.60
CA SER A 166 -15.12 -5.27 -17.04
C SER A 166 -13.72 -5.75 -17.38
N GLU A 167 -13.51 -6.24 -18.60
CA GLU A 167 -12.19 -6.65 -19.09
C GLU A 167 -11.36 -5.45 -19.57
N LEU A 168 -12.00 -4.44 -20.12
CA LEU A 168 -11.37 -3.22 -20.62
C LEU A 168 -12.11 -1.99 -20.13
N ARG A 169 -11.35 -1.02 -19.64
CA ARG A 169 -11.81 0.35 -19.34
C ARG A 169 -10.90 1.35 -20.04
N GLU A 170 -11.49 2.26 -20.80
CA GLU A 170 -10.79 3.38 -21.42
C GLU A 170 -11.29 4.69 -20.82
N VAL A 171 -10.38 5.57 -20.45
CA VAL A 171 -10.65 6.88 -19.86
C VAL A 171 -9.95 7.95 -20.67
N GLU A 172 -10.73 8.85 -21.26
CA GLU A 172 -10.23 9.97 -22.05
C GLU A 172 -10.16 11.23 -21.17
N LYS A 173 -8.94 11.71 -20.92
CA LYS A 173 -8.67 12.92 -20.12
C LYS A 173 -7.86 13.95 -20.90
N GLY A 174 -7.31 13.59 -22.07
CA GLY A 174 -6.49 14.46 -22.90
C GLY A 174 -5.04 14.59 -22.43
N PHE A 175 -4.52 13.58 -21.77
CA PHE A 175 -3.12 13.51 -21.35
C PHE A 175 -2.18 13.30 -22.56
N GLU A 176 -0.94 13.81 -22.46
CA GLU A 176 0.07 13.65 -23.52
C GLU A 176 0.55 12.20 -23.68
N GLN A 177 0.53 11.42 -22.61
CA GLN A 177 0.91 10.01 -22.61
C GLN A 177 -0.29 9.11 -22.32
N THR A 178 -0.27 7.92 -22.89
CA THR A 178 -1.18 6.85 -22.50
C THR A 178 -0.58 6.05 -21.35
N ASN A 179 -1.37 5.88 -20.30
CA ASN A 179 -1.06 5.07 -19.14
C ASN A 179 -1.87 3.77 -19.21
N ILE A 180 -1.18 2.64 -19.23
CA ILE A 180 -1.78 1.32 -19.34
C ILE A 180 -1.53 0.57 -18.05
N VAL A 181 -2.59 0.11 -17.41
CA VAL A 181 -2.52 -0.81 -16.28
C VAL A 181 -3.21 -2.11 -16.67
N MET A 182 -2.50 -3.21 -16.56
CA MET A 182 -3.07 -4.55 -16.74
C MET A 182 -2.87 -5.36 -15.49
N GLY A 183 -3.86 -6.14 -15.08
CA GLY A 183 -3.72 -6.95 -13.88
C GLY A 183 -4.90 -7.88 -13.64
N CYS A 184 -4.78 -8.68 -12.60
CA CYS A 184 -5.75 -9.70 -12.25
C CYS A 184 -5.90 -9.86 -10.73
N PRO A 185 -7.00 -10.48 -10.25
CA PRO A 185 -7.13 -10.92 -8.87
C PRO A 185 -5.94 -11.78 -8.44
N SER A 186 -5.55 -11.66 -7.18
CA SER A 186 -4.40 -12.37 -6.64
C SER A 186 -4.60 -12.76 -5.17
N ILE A 187 -3.53 -13.18 -4.51
CA ILE A 187 -3.53 -13.68 -3.14
C ILE A 187 -3.78 -12.56 -2.12
N ILE A 188 -4.42 -12.90 -1.02
CA ILE A 188 -4.65 -12.01 0.13
C ILE A 188 -3.40 -11.87 1.02
N ALA A 189 -3.37 -10.88 1.91
CA ALA A 189 -2.23 -10.58 2.79
C ALA A 189 -1.82 -11.74 3.72
N GLY A 190 -2.75 -12.65 4.06
CA GLY A 190 -2.50 -13.81 4.90
C GLY A 190 -1.98 -15.05 4.18
N ASP A 191 -1.86 -15.02 2.86
CA ASP A 191 -1.43 -16.18 2.06
C ASP A 191 0.07 -16.47 2.25
N ASP A 192 0.42 -17.73 2.41
CA ASP A 192 1.82 -18.15 2.59
C ASP A 192 2.67 -17.94 1.34
N ARG A 193 2.04 -17.89 0.16
CA ARG A 193 2.71 -17.60 -1.12
C ARG A 193 3.16 -16.14 -1.28
N ARG A 194 2.95 -15.25 -0.29
CA ARG A 194 3.34 -13.83 -0.36
C ARG A 194 4.83 -13.60 -0.63
N TYR A 195 5.72 -14.52 -0.18
CA TYR A 195 7.15 -14.43 -0.47
C TYR A 195 7.46 -14.79 -1.93
N ALA A 196 6.78 -15.81 -2.46
CA ALA A 196 6.84 -16.14 -3.88
C ALA A 196 6.27 -15.01 -4.74
N MET A 197 5.21 -14.32 -4.28
CA MET A 197 4.66 -13.13 -4.94
C MET A 197 5.68 -11.98 -5.00
N SER A 198 6.39 -11.71 -3.91
CA SER A 198 7.44 -10.69 -3.90
C SER A 198 8.56 -11.01 -4.91
N VAL A 199 8.97 -12.28 -4.97
CA VAL A 199 9.96 -12.75 -5.94
C VAL A 199 9.45 -12.63 -7.37
N LEU A 200 8.23 -13.10 -7.65
CA LEU A 200 7.61 -13.05 -8.97
C LEU A 200 7.46 -11.60 -9.46
N THR A 201 6.87 -10.73 -8.64
CA THR A 201 6.67 -9.32 -8.97
C THR A 201 8.01 -8.62 -9.25
N SER A 202 9.04 -8.91 -8.45
CA SER A 202 10.37 -8.33 -8.65
C SER A 202 11.04 -8.83 -9.93
N ALA A 203 10.98 -10.11 -10.22
CA ALA A 203 11.53 -10.68 -11.46
C ALA A 203 10.83 -10.11 -12.69
N PHE A 204 9.52 -9.94 -12.59
CA PHE A 204 8.71 -9.49 -13.72
C PHE A 204 8.85 -8.00 -14.00
N GLY A 205 8.87 -7.14 -12.96
CA GLY A 205 8.79 -5.71 -13.19
C GLY A 205 9.55 -4.80 -12.21
N ALA A 206 10.39 -5.30 -11.29
CA ALA A 206 11.14 -4.42 -10.40
C ALA A 206 12.60 -4.24 -10.86
N GLY A 207 12.94 -3.00 -11.23
CA GLY A 207 14.29 -2.62 -11.59
C GLY A 207 14.68 -2.91 -13.04
N MET A 208 15.88 -2.47 -13.40
CA MET A 208 16.38 -2.46 -14.80
C MET A 208 16.61 -3.86 -15.39
N SER A 209 16.79 -4.87 -14.58
CA SER A 209 16.99 -6.25 -15.04
C SER A 209 15.70 -7.07 -15.12
N SER A 210 14.57 -6.48 -14.78
CA SER A 210 13.26 -7.13 -14.82
C SER A 210 12.78 -7.37 -16.24
N ARG A 211 11.89 -8.34 -16.40
CA ARG A 211 11.43 -8.78 -17.72
C ARG A 211 10.72 -7.65 -18.49
N LEU A 212 9.79 -6.93 -17.85
CA LEU A 212 9.07 -5.81 -18.48
C LEU A 212 10.02 -4.69 -18.90
N PHE A 213 10.96 -4.31 -18.02
CA PHE A 213 11.92 -3.26 -18.33
C PHE A 213 12.77 -3.62 -19.54
N GLN A 214 13.30 -4.86 -19.57
CA GLN A 214 14.11 -5.34 -20.69
C GLN A 214 13.32 -5.41 -21.99
N GLU A 215 12.10 -5.95 -21.97
CA GLU A 215 11.34 -6.20 -23.18
C GLU A 215 10.65 -4.94 -23.73
N ILE A 216 10.16 -4.04 -22.88
CA ILE A 216 9.42 -2.85 -23.29
C ILE A 216 10.36 -1.67 -23.51
N ARG A 217 11.25 -1.39 -22.55
CA ARG A 217 12.11 -0.21 -22.59
C ARG A 217 13.42 -0.46 -23.33
N GLU A 218 14.24 -1.43 -22.89
CA GLU A 218 15.59 -1.58 -23.42
C GLU A 218 15.62 -2.13 -24.86
N LYS A 219 14.88 -3.19 -25.14
CA LYS A 219 14.92 -3.84 -26.45
C LYS A 219 14.08 -3.14 -27.51
N ARG A 220 12.97 -2.52 -27.12
CA ARG A 220 11.98 -1.97 -28.07
C ARG A 220 11.81 -0.45 -27.99
N GLY A 221 12.24 0.19 -26.91
CA GLY A 221 12.08 1.65 -26.71
C GLY A 221 10.62 2.13 -26.77
N LEU A 222 9.69 1.31 -26.24
CA LEU A 222 8.26 1.57 -26.36
C LEU A 222 7.73 2.45 -25.25
N ALA A 223 8.25 2.30 -24.02
CA ALA A 223 7.85 3.07 -22.86
C ALA A 223 9.07 3.46 -22.03
N TYR A 224 9.01 4.63 -21.39
CA TYR A 224 10.06 5.06 -20.46
C TYR A 224 9.85 4.46 -19.07
N SER A 225 8.63 4.44 -18.60
CA SER A 225 8.25 3.87 -17.32
C SER A 225 7.47 2.58 -17.52
N THR A 226 7.92 1.51 -16.89
CA THR A 226 7.21 0.22 -16.83
C THR A 226 7.64 -0.54 -15.60
N PHE A 227 6.68 -1.16 -14.91
CA PHE A 227 6.93 -1.95 -13.71
C PHE A 227 5.78 -2.93 -13.43
N ALA A 228 6.03 -3.90 -12.55
CA ALA A 228 5.01 -4.75 -11.97
C ALA A 228 4.80 -4.41 -10.50
N PHE A 229 3.61 -4.66 -10.00
CA PHE A 229 3.21 -4.39 -8.63
C PHE A 229 2.22 -5.45 -8.14
N SER A 230 2.07 -5.55 -6.83
CA SER A 230 1.04 -6.36 -6.20
C SER A 230 0.51 -5.66 -4.97
N GLY A 231 -0.79 -5.78 -4.73
CA GLY A 231 -1.46 -5.33 -3.52
C GLY A 231 -2.15 -6.52 -2.84
N ALA A 232 -2.03 -6.61 -1.53
CA ALA A 232 -2.68 -7.65 -0.76
C ALA A 232 -3.30 -7.04 0.50
N TYR A 233 -4.59 -7.31 0.68
CA TYR A 233 -5.42 -6.84 1.79
C TYR A 233 -5.96 -8.03 2.57
N SER A 234 -6.74 -7.78 3.60
CA SER A 234 -7.26 -8.84 4.47
C SER A 234 -8.15 -9.86 3.73
N ASP A 235 -8.91 -9.43 2.73
CA ASP A 235 -9.90 -10.25 2.03
C ASP A 235 -9.81 -10.20 0.50
N ALA A 236 -8.88 -9.45 -0.07
CA ALA A 236 -8.64 -9.37 -1.50
C ALA A 236 -7.18 -9.06 -1.81
N GLY A 237 -6.76 -9.39 -3.03
CA GLY A 237 -5.45 -9.03 -3.53
C GLY A 237 -5.41 -8.93 -5.04
N TYR A 238 -4.37 -8.30 -5.56
CA TYR A 238 -4.16 -8.17 -6.99
C TYR A 238 -2.67 -8.24 -7.36
N PHE A 239 -2.43 -8.66 -8.58
CA PHE A 239 -1.18 -8.50 -9.30
C PHE A 239 -1.41 -7.61 -10.51
N GLY A 240 -0.48 -6.72 -10.81
CA GLY A 240 -0.60 -5.82 -11.95
C GLY A 240 0.75 -5.42 -12.55
N MET A 241 0.66 -4.83 -13.72
CA MET A 241 1.76 -4.27 -14.49
C MET A 241 1.33 -2.94 -15.11
N TYR A 242 2.25 -2.02 -15.19
CA TYR A 242 2.06 -0.66 -15.67
C TYR A 242 3.06 -0.32 -16.77
N ALA A 243 2.61 0.48 -17.74
CA ALA A 243 3.48 1.15 -18.70
C ALA A 243 2.91 2.51 -19.13
N GLY A 244 3.77 3.55 -19.12
CA GLY A 244 3.48 4.87 -19.67
C GLY A 244 4.14 5.03 -21.04
N CYS A 245 3.38 5.31 -22.10
CA CYS A 245 3.89 5.36 -23.47
C CYS A 245 3.24 6.49 -24.31
N LEU A 246 3.78 6.72 -25.51
CA LEU A 246 3.13 7.60 -26.48
C LEU A 246 1.82 6.95 -26.98
N PRO A 247 0.76 7.75 -27.25
CA PRO A 247 -0.53 7.21 -27.73
C PRO A 247 -0.41 6.32 -28.97
N ALA A 248 0.48 6.64 -29.90
CA ALA A 248 0.72 5.83 -31.11
C ALA A 248 1.31 4.43 -30.82
N LYS A 249 1.82 4.18 -29.61
CA LYS A 249 2.43 2.91 -29.21
C LYS A 249 1.56 2.08 -28.28
N THR A 250 0.37 2.56 -27.91
CA THR A 250 -0.50 1.94 -26.92
C THR A 250 -0.76 0.46 -27.19
N GLU A 251 -1.22 0.11 -28.39
CA GLU A 251 -1.51 -1.28 -28.73
C GLU A 251 -0.27 -2.17 -28.70
N GLN A 252 0.85 -1.68 -29.23
CA GLN A 252 2.09 -2.45 -29.22
C GLN A 252 2.61 -2.71 -27.79
N VAL A 253 2.50 -1.71 -26.89
CA VAL A 253 2.86 -1.87 -25.47
C VAL A 253 1.95 -2.88 -24.80
N ARG A 254 0.63 -2.77 -24.98
CA ARG A 254 -0.36 -3.68 -24.43
C ARG A 254 -0.13 -5.12 -24.89
N GLU A 255 0.15 -5.33 -26.18
CA GLU A 255 0.47 -6.66 -26.72
C GLU A 255 1.74 -7.25 -26.10
N VAL A 256 2.81 -6.44 -25.94
CA VAL A 256 4.06 -6.92 -25.31
C VAL A 256 3.84 -7.24 -23.83
N MET A 257 3.09 -6.40 -23.09
CA MET A 257 2.75 -6.67 -21.69
C MET A 257 1.99 -8.00 -21.56
N GLY A 258 0.94 -8.19 -22.36
CA GLY A 258 0.15 -9.42 -22.36
C GLY A 258 0.97 -10.65 -22.73
N TYR A 259 1.77 -10.55 -23.78
CA TYR A 259 2.66 -11.65 -24.22
C TYR A 259 3.69 -12.08 -23.13
N GLU A 260 4.31 -11.10 -22.47
CA GLU A 260 5.28 -11.42 -21.42
C GLU A 260 4.59 -11.98 -20.15
N PHE A 261 3.35 -11.54 -19.86
CA PHE A 261 2.55 -12.14 -18.80
C PHE A 261 2.15 -13.59 -19.15
N ASP A 262 1.72 -13.87 -20.38
CA ASP A 262 1.38 -15.23 -20.81
C ASP A 262 2.59 -16.17 -20.71
N LYS A 263 3.78 -15.69 -21.06
CA LYS A 263 5.04 -16.44 -20.87
C LYS A 263 5.33 -16.69 -19.40
N LEU A 264 5.10 -15.68 -18.53
CA LEU A 264 5.25 -15.85 -17.10
C LEU A 264 4.28 -16.90 -16.56
N ALA A 265 3.01 -16.83 -16.94
CA ALA A 265 1.98 -17.78 -16.53
C ALA A 265 2.28 -19.23 -17.00
N ALA A 266 2.81 -19.38 -18.20
CA ALA A 266 3.11 -20.69 -18.78
C ALA A 266 4.39 -21.35 -18.24
N ALA A 267 5.43 -20.56 -17.95
CA ALA A 267 6.77 -21.07 -17.65
C ALA A 267 7.37 -20.58 -16.33
N GLY A 268 6.76 -19.60 -15.67
CA GLY A 268 7.30 -18.95 -14.48
C GLY A 268 8.52 -18.07 -14.80
N ILE A 269 9.45 -18.04 -13.86
CA ILE A 269 10.75 -17.35 -13.98
C ILE A 269 11.89 -18.37 -14.17
N THR A 270 13.03 -17.90 -14.61
CA THR A 270 14.25 -18.72 -14.75
C THR A 270 15.06 -18.79 -13.46
N GLU A 271 15.97 -19.75 -13.32
CA GLU A 271 16.92 -19.82 -12.21
C GLU A 271 17.82 -18.57 -12.12
N GLU A 272 18.17 -17.99 -13.26
CA GLU A 272 18.97 -16.76 -13.31
C GLU A 272 18.17 -15.57 -12.75
N GLU A 273 16.89 -15.42 -13.16
CA GLU A 273 15.97 -14.40 -12.61
C GLU A 273 15.78 -14.60 -11.10
N LEU A 274 15.53 -15.83 -10.64
CA LEU A 274 15.36 -16.15 -9.22
C LEU A 274 16.62 -15.76 -8.40
N THR A 275 17.80 -16.09 -8.89
CA THR A 275 19.06 -15.77 -8.22
C THR A 275 19.28 -14.26 -8.10
N LYS A 276 19.05 -13.51 -9.18
CA LYS A 276 19.15 -12.05 -9.21
C LYS A 276 18.16 -11.38 -8.22
N VAL A 277 16.91 -11.81 -8.27
CA VAL A 277 15.85 -11.24 -7.45
C VAL A 277 16.05 -11.52 -5.95
N ARG A 278 16.48 -12.72 -5.59
CA ARG A 278 16.85 -13.04 -4.19
C ARG A 278 17.90 -12.07 -3.65
N GLY A 279 18.94 -11.79 -4.45
CA GLY A 279 19.99 -10.82 -4.10
C GLY A 279 19.43 -9.40 -3.97
N GLN A 280 18.59 -8.97 -4.91
CA GLN A 280 17.95 -7.66 -4.91
C GLN A 280 17.03 -7.46 -3.71
N LEU A 281 16.13 -8.42 -3.44
CA LEU A 281 15.21 -8.35 -2.29
C LEU A 281 15.96 -8.41 -0.96
N ALA A 282 16.99 -9.23 -0.85
CA ALA A 282 17.82 -9.26 0.35
C ALA A 282 18.53 -7.93 0.59
N GLY A 283 19.13 -7.35 -0.44
CA GLY A 283 19.78 -6.05 -0.36
C GLY A 283 18.80 -4.92 0.02
N SER A 284 17.68 -4.82 -0.67
CA SER A 284 16.66 -3.79 -0.37
C SER A 284 16.05 -3.93 1.02
N THR A 285 15.85 -5.16 1.51
CA THR A 285 15.35 -5.43 2.86
C THR A 285 16.33 -4.95 3.93
N VAL A 286 17.61 -5.25 3.77
CA VAL A 286 18.65 -4.84 4.71
C VAL A 286 18.82 -3.32 4.71
N LEU A 287 19.01 -2.73 3.52
CA LEU A 287 19.18 -1.28 3.39
C LEU A 287 17.94 -0.51 3.87
N GLY A 288 16.73 -0.99 3.56
CA GLY A 288 15.50 -0.39 4.07
C GLY A 288 15.34 -0.49 5.60
N SER A 289 16.00 -1.46 6.25
CA SER A 289 15.97 -1.59 7.71
C SER A 289 16.87 -0.58 8.45
N GLU A 290 17.72 0.15 7.74
CA GLU A 290 18.54 1.24 8.32
C GLU A 290 17.68 2.47 8.62
N ASP A 291 16.58 2.68 7.88
CA ASP A 291 15.64 3.78 8.15
C ASP A 291 14.71 3.46 9.33
N SER A 292 14.68 4.36 10.33
CA SER A 292 13.83 4.22 11.51
C SER A 292 12.34 4.27 11.19
N GLY A 293 11.93 5.11 10.22
CA GLY A 293 10.54 5.21 9.76
C GLY A 293 10.05 3.89 9.13
N SER A 294 10.86 3.29 8.28
CA SER A 294 10.58 1.98 7.67
C SER A 294 10.45 0.87 8.71
N ARG A 295 11.34 0.86 9.72
CA ARG A 295 11.28 -0.09 10.84
C ARG A 295 10.01 0.09 11.67
N MET A 296 9.68 1.33 12.03
CA MET A 296 8.47 1.68 12.76
C MET A 296 7.22 1.23 12.01
N SER A 297 7.10 1.58 10.73
CA SER A 297 5.95 1.22 9.89
C SER A 297 5.79 -0.30 9.75
N ARG A 298 6.91 -1.02 9.62
CA ARG A 298 6.88 -2.49 9.53
C ARG A 298 6.38 -3.13 10.84
N LEU A 299 6.78 -2.60 12.01
CA LEU A 299 6.28 -3.05 13.32
C LEU A 299 4.78 -2.80 13.45
N GLY A 300 4.32 -1.58 13.17
CA GLY A 300 2.92 -1.20 13.27
C GLY A 300 2.02 -2.03 12.34
N ARG A 301 2.41 -2.20 11.07
CA ARG A 301 1.68 -3.04 10.11
C ARG A 301 1.63 -4.50 10.54
N ALA A 302 2.75 -5.07 11.00
CA ALA A 302 2.79 -6.46 11.45
C ALA A 302 1.78 -6.71 12.59
N GLU A 303 1.67 -5.77 13.54
CA GLU A 303 0.70 -5.86 14.63
C GLU A 303 -0.73 -5.69 14.14
N LEU A 304 -1.02 -4.69 13.30
CA LEU A 304 -2.36 -4.45 12.75
C LEU A 304 -2.83 -5.62 11.87
N ASP A 305 -1.94 -6.12 11.02
CA ASP A 305 -2.31 -7.12 10.03
C ASP A 305 -2.39 -8.53 10.61
N SER A 306 -1.38 -8.99 11.34
CA SER A 306 -1.27 -10.38 11.75
C SER A 306 -1.05 -10.61 13.24
N GLY A 307 -0.54 -9.60 13.96
CA GLY A 307 0.00 -9.77 15.29
C GLY A 307 1.29 -10.60 15.34
N LEU A 308 1.87 -10.88 14.18
CA LEU A 308 3.10 -11.67 14.05
C LEU A 308 4.19 -10.81 13.40
N PHE A 309 5.17 -10.46 14.20
CA PHE A 309 6.36 -9.79 13.69
C PHE A 309 7.35 -10.82 13.15
N THR A 310 7.78 -10.62 11.91
CA THR A 310 8.86 -11.40 11.29
C THR A 310 10.14 -10.57 11.34
N SER A 311 11.20 -11.06 11.97
CA SER A 311 12.50 -10.38 12.02
C SER A 311 13.09 -10.20 10.61
N THR A 312 14.10 -9.33 10.49
CA THR A 312 14.78 -9.16 9.18
C THR A 312 15.46 -10.44 8.75
N ASP A 313 16.10 -11.16 9.68
CA ASP A 313 16.77 -12.43 9.38
C ASP A 313 15.78 -13.50 8.93
N GLU A 314 14.67 -13.68 9.65
CA GLU A 314 13.60 -14.60 9.25
C GLU A 314 13.00 -14.25 7.88
N LEU A 315 12.82 -12.95 7.58
CA LEU A 315 12.34 -12.51 6.27
C LEU A 315 13.33 -12.87 5.18
N LEU A 316 14.63 -12.65 5.41
CA LEU A 316 15.68 -13.03 4.47
C LEU A 316 15.74 -14.54 4.25
N GLU A 317 15.58 -15.34 5.30
CA GLU A 317 15.50 -16.81 5.19
C GLU A 317 14.30 -17.23 4.34
N LYS A 318 13.12 -16.64 4.58
CA LYS A 318 11.91 -16.94 3.80
C LYS A 318 12.06 -16.56 2.33
N ILE A 319 12.66 -15.40 2.03
CA ILE A 319 12.95 -14.99 0.64
C ILE A 319 13.93 -15.96 -0.03
N ARG A 320 14.98 -16.37 0.68
CA ARG A 320 15.98 -17.34 0.16
C ARG A 320 15.40 -18.73 -0.03
N ALA A 321 14.43 -19.12 0.76
CA ALA A 321 13.79 -20.42 0.69
C ALA A 321 12.78 -20.55 -0.48
N VAL A 322 12.27 -19.43 -1.03
CA VAL A 322 11.34 -19.46 -2.17
C VAL A 322 11.93 -20.30 -3.32
N SER A 323 11.28 -21.36 -3.70
CA SER A 323 11.71 -22.23 -4.78
C SER A 323 11.21 -21.74 -6.15
N LEU A 324 11.86 -22.24 -7.22
CA LEU A 324 11.41 -21.99 -8.59
C LEU A 324 10.02 -22.58 -8.86
N GLU A 325 9.71 -23.70 -8.23
CA GLU A 325 8.42 -24.39 -8.32
C GLU A 325 7.29 -23.54 -7.71
N GLU A 326 7.48 -23.01 -6.49
CA GLU A 326 6.51 -22.13 -5.85
C GLU A 326 6.20 -20.88 -6.69
N VAL A 327 7.21 -20.27 -7.31
CA VAL A 327 7.02 -19.12 -8.21
C VAL A 327 6.30 -19.54 -9.48
N ARG A 328 6.59 -20.70 -10.03
CA ARG A 328 5.90 -21.23 -11.22
C ARG A 328 4.44 -21.54 -10.94
N ASP A 329 4.15 -22.18 -9.82
CA ASP A 329 2.79 -22.52 -9.42
C ASP A 329 1.95 -21.25 -9.20
N LEU A 330 2.54 -20.22 -8.57
CA LEU A 330 1.90 -18.92 -8.39
C LEU A 330 1.67 -18.21 -9.72
N ALA A 331 2.65 -18.24 -10.64
CA ALA A 331 2.49 -17.66 -11.99
C ALA A 331 1.37 -18.37 -12.78
N ALA A 332 1.30 -19.69 -12.70
CA ALA A 332 0.21 -20.46 -13.30
C ALA A 332 -1.16 -20.15 -12.68
N TYR A 333 -1.21 -19.94 -11.35
CA TYR A 333 -2.42 -19.48 -10.67
C TYR A 333 -2.87 -18.11 -11.17
N LEU A 334 -1.96 -17.13 -11.32
CA LEU A 334 -2.27 -15.81 -11.86
C LEU A 334 -2.78 -15.89 -13.30
N GLY A 335 -2.20 -16.77 -14.13
CA GLY A 335 -2.63 -17.00 -15.51
C GLY A 335 -4.05 -17.59 -15.66
N GLN A 336 -4.62 -18.12 -14.58
CA GLN A 336 -6.02 -18.60 -14.56
C GLN A 336 -7.01 -17.52 -14.13
N GLN A 337 -6.53 -16.37 -13.65
CA GLN A 337 -7.38 -15.28 -13.22
C GLN A 337 -7.82 -14.43 -14.42
N GLN A 338 -8.94 -13.73 -14.25
CA GLN A 338 -9.42 -12.80 -15.27
C GLN A 338 -8.49 -11.59 -15.34
N MET A 339 -7.77 -11.44 -16.46
CA MET A 339 -6.96 -10.26 -16.73
C MET A 339 -7.87 -9.11 -17.13
N ILE A 340 -7.65 -7.94 -16.53
CA ILE A 340 -8.30 -6.69 -16.93
C ILE A 340 -7.28 -5.68 -17.44
N THR A 341 -7.75 -4.71 -18.20
CA THR A 341 -6.93 -3.62 -18.74
C THR A 341 -7.63 -2.29 -18.51
N THR A 342 -6.90 -1.33 -17.96
CA THR A 342 -7.29 0.07 -17.85
C THR A 342 -6.36 0.91 -18.71
N ILE A 343 -6.88 1.76 -19.56
CA ILE A 343 -6.14 2.67 -20.43
C ILE A 343 -6.62 4.09 -20.15
N VAL A 344 -5.70 4.97 -19.81
CA VAL A 344 -5.95 6.40 -19.55
C VAL A 344 -5.11 7.23 -20.51
N ARG A 345 -5.73 8.16 -21.22
CA ARG A 345 -5.08 9.01 -22.23
C ARG A 345 -5.74 10.38 -22.37
#